data_6a44adadcdbb48c0dc76712db4c9919a
#
_entry.id   6a44adadcdbb48c0dc76712db4c9919a
#
_cell.length_a   1.000
_cell.length_b   1.000
_cell.length_c   1.000
_cell.angle_alpha   90.00
_cell.angle_beta   90.00
_cell.angle_gamma   90.00
#
_symmetry.space_group_name_H-M   'P 1'
#
loop_
_entity.id
_entity.type
_entity.pdbx_description
1 polymer ?
#
loop_
_entity_poly.entity_id
_entity_poly.type
_entity_poly.pdbx_seq_one_letter_code
_entity_poly.pdbx_strand_id
1 'polypeptide(L)'
;EIVRSRVDFLGNKELSIQKVGLNKILLEIPGDLDNNVKEVISKTAKLTLHLEKNNIVGSKTFINEETGEQVRVQEIPNITGDFIQDASLQYNQNEPVVAFSFNKEGSDLFAKMTSENVGSRFAIVLDGSLITAPVIRESITGGSGQISGGFTNETANNLAIILKSGSLPTQIKIIQEKQIGPTLGQEGVEKGVIASIIALIAITLFMIIYYKISGFFTVITII
;
A
#
# COMPACT_ATOMS: atom_id res chain seq x y z
N GLU A 1 -2.17 4.41 12.04
CA GLU A 1 -2.31 2.95 12.29
C GLU A 1 -2.57 2.20 10.98
N ILE A 2 -3.57 2.57 10.19
CA ILE A 2 -3.89 1.92 8.90
C ILE A 2 -2.71 1.94 7.92
N VAL A 3 -2.05 3.09 7.72
CA VAL A 3 -0.88 3.20 6.82
C VAL A 3 0.25 2.26 7.26
N ARG A 4 0.50 2.18 8.57
CA ARG A 4 1.49 1.24 9.11
C ARG A 4 1.12 -0.20 8.78
N SER A 5 -0.12 -0.58 9.07
CA SER A 5 -0.63 -1.94 8.78
C SER A 5 -0.46 -2.31 7.30
N ARG A 6 -0.75 -1.38 6.38
CA ARG A 6 -0.58 -1.61 4.93
C ARG A 6 0.87 -1.89 4.54
N VAL A 7 1.80 -1.12 5.08
CA VAL A 7 3.23 -1.29 4.77
C VAL A 7 3.81 -2.54 5.45
N ASP A 8 3.37 -2.84 6.67
CA ASP A 8 3.76 -4.07 7.38
C ASP A 8 3.31 -5.33 6.61
N PHE A 9 2.11 -5.33 6.00
CA PHE A 9 1.62 -6.43 5.16
C PHE A 9 2.39 -6.57 3.84
N LEU A 10 3.01 -5.49 3.34
CA LEU A 10 3.90 -5.55 2.18
C LEU A 10 5.30 -6.10 2.51
N GLY A 11 5.56 -6.46 3.78
CA GLY A 11 6.81 -7.06 4.22
C GLY A 11 7.89 -6.06 4.69
N ASN A 12 7.61 -4.76 4.65
CA ASN A 12 8.53 -3.72 5.10
C ASN A 12 8.32 -3.43 6.60
N LYS A 13 9.01 -4.17 7.46
CA LYS A 13 8.85 -4.07 8.93
C LYS A 13 9.56 -2.88 9.59
N GLU A 14 10.52 -2.26 8.92
CA GLU A 14 11.31 -1.14 9.46
C GLU A 14 10.80 0.22 8.95
N LEU A 15 9.54 0.50 9.23
CA LEU A 15 8.87 1.71 8.81
C LEU A 15 8.91 2.77 9.90
N SER A 16 9.37 3.98 9.57
CA SER A 16 9.20 5.16 10.41
C SER A 16 8.03 6.01 9.90
N ILE A 17 7.07 6.27 10.76
CA ILE A 17 5.95 7.18 10.48
C ILE A 17 5.95 8.30 11.50
N GLN A 18 6.08 9.53 11.02
CA GLN A 18 6.07 10.73 11.84
C GLN A 18 4.99 11.69 11.37
N LYS A 19 4.21 12.23 12.30
CA LYS A 19 3.26 13.29 12.00
C LYS A 19 4.00 14.62 11.90
N VAL A 20 3.83 15.33 10.80
CA VAL A 20 4.45 16.62 10.52
C VAL A 20 3.36 17.68 10.41
N GLY A 21 3.23 18.52 11.42
CA GLY A 21 2.15 19.51 11.46
C GLY A 21 0.77 18.89 11.66
N LEU A 22 -0.26 19.52 11.09
CA LEU A 22 -1.66 19.11 11.31
C LEU A 22 -2.16 18.07 10.29
N ASN A 23 -1.66 18.13 9.05
CA ASN A 23 -2.23 17.40 7.91
C ASN A 23 -1.17 16.69 7.04
N LYS A 24 0.05 16.51 7.55
CA LYS A 24 1.13 15.83 6.83
C LYS A 24 1.67 14.67 7.65
N ILE A 25 2.09 13.63 6.94
CA ILE A 25 2.86 12.52 7.50
C ILE A 25 4.16 12.38 6.72
N LEU A 26 5.25 12.17 7.44
CA LEU A 26 6.52 11.74 6.88
C LEU A 26 6.59 10.22 7.02
N LEU A 27 6.82 9.57 5.90
CA LEU A 27 6.94 8.13 5.79
C LEU A 27 8.36 7.81 5.31
N GLU A 28 9.12 7.09 6.13
CA GLU A 28 10.47 6.63 5.78
C GLU A 28 10.43 5.12 5.63
N ILE A 29 10.72 4.64 4.43
CA ILE A 29 10.74 3.22 4.10
C ILE A 29 12.15 2.87 3.64
N PRO A 30 12.84 1.92 4.30
CA PRO A 30 14.14 1.46 3.84
C PRO A 30 14.00 0.66 2.55
N GLY A 31 14.92 0.90 1.61
CA GLY A 31 14.94 0.26 0.30
C GLY A 31 14.30 1.09 -0.81
N ASP A 32 14.14 0.49 -1.97
CA ASP A 32 13.50 1.12 -3.11
C ASP A 32 11.98 1.14 -2.94
N LEU A 33 11.39 2.32 -3.10
CA LEU A 33 9.95 2.48 -3.04
C LEU A 33 9.32 2.00 -4.35
N ASP A 34 8.80 0.78 -4.35
CA ASP A 34 8.09 0.22 -5.48
C ASP A 34 6.76 0.97 -5.72
N ASN A 35 6.32 1.05 -6.97
CA ASN A 35 5.04 1.67 -7.33
C ASN A 35 3.85 1.02 -6.62
N ASN A 36 3.93 -0.27 -6.32
CA ASN A 36 2.94 -1.00 -5.54
C ASN A 36 2.73 -0.43 -4.14
N VAL A 37 3.82 -0.10 -3.45
CA VAL A 37 3.76 0.49 -2.10
C VAL A 37 3.03 1.83 -2.14
N LYS A 38 3.33 2.66 -3.16
CA LYS A 38 2.67 3.95 -3.37
C LYS A 38 1.17 3.80 -3.62
N GLU A 39 0.80 2.84 -4.45
CA GLU A 39 -0.60 2.53 -4.77
C GLU A 39 -1.36 2.08 -3.52
N VAL A 40 -0.83 1.10 -2.78
CA VAL A 40 -1.46 0.56 -1.57
C VAL A 40 -1.62 1.62 -0.47
N ILE A 41 -0.65 2.54 -0.32
CA ILE A 41 -0.72 3.61 0.68
C ILE A 41 -1.72 4.70 0.29
N SER A 42 -1.82 5.06 -0.99
CA SER A 42 -2.62 6.20 -1.45
C SER A 42 -4.10 5.91 -1.60
N LYS A 43 -4.49 4.64 -1.86
CA LYS A 43 -5.90 4.26 -1.99
C LYS A 43 -6.66 4.39 -0.68
N THR A 44 -7.87 4.97 -0.73
CA THR A 44 -8.72 5.11 0.46
C THR A 44 -9.27 3.78 0.92
N ALA A 45 -9.47 2.85 0.01
CA ALA A 45 -10.04 1.52 0.27
C ALA A 45 -11.49 1.55 0.78
N LYS A 46 -12.25 2.51 0.32
CA LYS A 46 -13.68 2.59 0.65
C LYS A 46 -14.47 1.55 -0.15
N LEU A 47 -14.54 0.34 0.40
CA LEU A 47 -15.39 -0.70 -0.17
C LEU A 47 -16.83 -0.47 0.24
N THR A 48 -17.76 -0.59 -0.71
CA THR A 48 -19.19 -0.54 -0.47
C THR A 48 -19.91 -1.59 -1.31
N LEU A 49 -20.91 -2.24 -0.72
CA LEU A 49 -21.78 -3.19 -1.40
C LEU A 49 -23.15 -2.55 -1.55
N HIS A 50 -23.67 -2.52 -2.77
CA HIS A 50 -24.95 -1.93 -3.12
C HIS A 50 -25.81 -2.93 -3.89
N LEU A 51 -27.09 -3.04 -3.53
CA LEU A 51 -28.03 -3.81 -4.34
C LEU A 51 -28.34 -3.08 -5.64
N GLU A 52 -28.39 -3.83 -6.76
CA GLU A 52 -28.85 -3.31 -8.04
C GLU A 52 -30.33 -3.00 -7.97
N LYS A 53 -30.72 -1.78 -8.35
CA LYS A 53 -32.11 -1.36 -8.43
C LYS A 53 -32.32 -0.45 -9.63
N ASN A 54 -33.12 -0.93 -10.58
CA ASN A 54 -33.29 -0.27 -11.87
C ASN A 54 -34.26 0.94 -11.90
N ASN A 55 -35.05 1.20 -10.86
CA ASN A 55 -36.16 2.18 -10.94
C ASN A 55 -36.40 2.99 -9.64
N ILE A 56 -35.40 3.58 -9.03
CA ILE A 56 -35.59 4.40 -7.81
C ILE A 56 -35.04 5.81 -8.02
N VAL A 57 -35.81 6.81 -7.55
CA VAL A 57 -35.31 8.16 -7.34
C VAL A 57 -34.14 8.09 -6.32
N GLY A 58 -32.96 8.65 -6.65
CA GLY A 58 -31.77 8.56 -5.81
C GLY A 58 -30.88 7.34 -6.14
N SER A 59 -30.95 6.80 -7.35
CA SER A 59 -30.01 5.77 -7.80
C SER A 59 -28.71 6.40 -8.33
N LYS A 60 -27.58 5.74 -8.04
CA LYS A 60 -26.25 6.09 -8.55
C LYS A 60 -25.80 5.02 -9.54
N THR A 61 -25.13 5.44 -10.62
CA THR A 61 -24.54 4.50 -11.59
C THR A 61 -23.06 4.40 -11.31
N PHE A 62 -22.56 3.17 -11.16
CA PHE A 62 -21.13 2.88 -11.11
C PHE A 62 -20.70 2.19 -12.39
N ILE A 63 -19.48 2.46 -12.79
CA ILE A 63 -18.89 1.97 -14.05
C ILE A 63 -17.65 1.16 -13.68
N ASN A 64 -17.51 0.00 -14.30
CA ASN A 64 -16.27 -0.75 -14.29
C ASN A 64 -15.36 -0.18 -15.40
N GLU A 65 -14.21 0.35 -15.03
CA GLU A 65 -13.28 1.00 -15.96
C GLU A 65 -12.61 0.03 -16.94
N GLU A 66 -12.50 -1.24 -16.56
CA GLU A 66 -11.85 -2.26 -17.39
C GLU A 66 -12.81 -2.89 -18.40
N THR A 67 -14.03 -3.21 -17.95
CA THR A 67 -15.03 -3.90 -18.78
C THR A 67 -16.04 -2.97 -19.44
N GLY A 68 -16.15 -1.72 -18.96
CA GLY A 68 -17.18 -0.77 -19.37
C GLY A 68 -18.57 -1.11 -18.82
N GLU A 69 -18.71 -2.11 -17.97
CA GLU A 69 -20.00 -2.50 -17.39
C GLU A 69 -20.54 -1.38 -16.51
N GLN A 70 -21.82 -1.06 -16.66
CA GLN A 70 -22.51 -0.05 -15.88
C GLN A 70 -23.62 -0.71 -15.08
N VAL A 71 -23.62 -0.42 -13.76
CA VAL A 71 -24.64 -0.94 -12.85
C VAL A 71 -25.27 0.21 -12.10
N ARG A 72 -26.61 0.27 -12.13
CA ARG A 72 -27.39 1.25 -11.38
C ARG A 72 -27.77 0.66 -10.04
N VAL A 73 -27.44 1.35 -8.96
CA VAL A 73 -27.60 0.84 -7.62
C VAL A 73 -28.27 1.89 -6.72
N GLN A 74 -28.71 1.45 -5.56
CA GLN A 74 -29.16 2.34 -4.49
C GLN A 74 -28.00 3.23 -4.03
N GLU A 75 -28.26 4.54 -3.80
CA GLU A 75 -27.22 5.50 -3.40
C GLU A 75 -26.58 5.14 -2.06
N ILE A 76 -27.39 4.73 -1.09
CA ILE A 76 -26.91 4.31 0.23
C ILE A 76 -26.39 2.88 0.15
N PRO A 77 -25.14 2.61 0.57
CA PRO A 77 -24.60 1.25 0.58
C PRO A 77 -25.36 0.38 1.59
N ASN A 78 -25.57 -0.88 1.24
CA ASN A 78 -26.12 -1.87 2.15
C ASN A 78 -25.10 -2.35 3.18
N ILE A 79 -23.82 -2.45 2.76
CA ILE A 79 -22.72 -2.86 3.63
C ILE A 79 -21.48 -2.04 3.24
N THR A 80 -20.66 -1.69 4.23
CA THR A 80 -19.39 -0.98 4.04
C THR A 80 -18.21 -1.90 4.38
N GLY A 81 -17.03 -1.56 3.85
CA GLY A 81 -15.80 -2.28 4.12
C GLY A 81 -15.34 -2.28 5.58
N ASP A 82 -15.92 -1.42 6.42
CA ASP A 82 -15.57 -1.35 7.85
C ASP A 82 -15.96 -2.62 8.62
N PHE A 83 -16.87 -3.42 8.05
CA PHE A 83 -17.24 -4.73 8.60
C PHE A 83 -16.30 -5.86 8.19
N ILE A 84 -15.31 -5.63 7.32
CA ILE A 84 -14.33 -6.65 6.92
C ILE A 84 -13.41 -6.93 8.10
N GLN A 85 -13.31 -8.20 8.46
CA GLN A 85 -12.43 -8.72 9.50
C GLN A 85 -11.10 -9.22 8.91
N ASP A 86 -11.15 -9.90 7.77
CA ASP A 86 -9.98 -10.45 7.10
C ASP A 86 -10.17 -10.48 5.59
N ALA A 87 -9.06 -10.37 4.86
CA ALA A 87 -9.02 -10.52 3.42
C ALA A 87 -7.69 -11.14 2.98
N SER A 88 -7.71 -12.01 1.96
CA SER A 88 -6.54 -12.71 1.47
C SER A 88 -6.66 -13.06 -0.02
N LEU A 89 -5.52 -13.12 -0.69
CA LEU A 89 -5.41 -13.68 -2.03
C LEU A 89 -5.71 -15.18 -1.97
N GLN A 90 -6.61 -15.65 -2.80
CA GLN A 90 -6.89 -17.07 -3.04
C GLN A 90 -6.97 -17.36 -4.53
N TYR A 91 -7.04 -18.63 -4.89
CA TYR A 91 -7.19 -19.06 -6.28
C TYR A 91 -8.49 -19.84 -6.45
N ASN A 92 -9.29 -19.43 -7.41
CA ASN A 92 -10.46 -20.15 -7.85
C ASN A 92 -10.23 -20.60 -9.30
N GLN A 93 -10.23 -21.93 -9.56
CA GLN A 93 -9.95 -22.49 -10.88
C GLN A 93 -8.69 -21.91 -11.56
N ASN A 94 -7.63 -21.68 -10.77
CA ASN A 94 -6.36 -21.08 -11.21
C ASN A 94 -6.40 -19.56 -11.49
N GLU A 95 -7.52 -18.90 -11.24
CA GLU A 95 -7.63 -17.44 -11.34
C GLU A 95 -7.47 -16.80 -9.95
N PRO A 96 -6.69 -15.73 -9.81
CA PRO A 96 -6.54 -15.03 -8.55
C PRO A 96 -7.84 -14.31 -8.18
N VAL A 97 -8.29 -14.52 -6.97
CA VAL A 97 -9.48 -13.89 -6.38
C VAL A 97 -9.15 -13.35 -5.00
N VAL A 98 -9.91 -12.36 -4.54
CA VAL A 98 -9.78 -11.85 -3.17
C VAL A 98 -10.89 -12.46 -2.32
N ALA A 99 -10.53 -13.36 -1.44
CA ALA A 99 -11.43 -13.87 -0.41
C ALA A 99 -11.47 -12.89 0.74
N PHE A 100 -12.68 -12.63 1.27
CA PHE A 100 -12.88 -11.78 2.44
C PHE A 100 -13.86 -12.42 3.42
N SER A 101 -13.77 -12.02 4.67
CA SER A 101 -14.72 -12.36 5.71
C SER A 101 -15.13 -11.12 6.50
N PHE A 102 -16.39 -11.05 6.84
CA PHE A 102 -16.94 -10.01 7.71
C PHE A 102 -16.82 -10.38 9.18
N ASN A 103 -16.82 -9.38 10.04
CA ASN A 103 -17.05 -9.56 11.45
C ASN A 103 -18.51 -10.03 11.70
N LYS A 104 -18.87 -10.31 12.95
CA LYS A 104 -20.19 -10.84 13.30
C LYS A 104 -21.33 -9.94 12.80
N GLU A 105 -21.23 -8.64 13.03
CA GLU A 105 -22.25 -7.67 12.63
C GLU A 105 -22.41 -7.59 11.11
N GLY A 106 -21.29 -7.51 10.36
CA GLY A 106 -21.29 -7.53 8.91
C GLY A 106 -21.81 -8.84 8.34
N SER A 107 -21.52 -9.99 8.99
CA SER A 107 -22.04 -11.31 8.60
C SER A 107 -23.56 -11.37 8.72
N ASP A 108 -24.11 -10.85 9.80
CA ASP A 108 -25.57 -10.82 10.01
C ASP A 108 -26.26 -9.89 8.97
N LEU A 109 -25.68 -8.72 8.68
CA LEU A 109 -26.16 -7.81 7.64
C LEU A 109 -26.08 -8.45 6.25
N PHE A 110 -24.96 -9.14 5.94
CA PHE A 110 -24.75 -9.78 4.65
C PHE A 110 -25.70 -10.97 4.45
N ALA A 111 -25.92 -11.78 5.48
CA ALA A 111 -26.88 -12.86 5.47
C ALA A 111 -28.31 -12.34 5.22
N LYS A 112 -28.71 -11.27 5.91
CA LYS A 112 -30.00 -10.63 5.70
C LYS A 112 -30.13 -10.08 4.29
N MET A 113 -29.15 -9.30 3.82
CA MET A 113 -29.16 -8.71 2.47
C MET A 113 -29.28 -9.79 1.40
N THR A 114 -28.50 -10.88 1.52
CA THR A 114 -28.49 -11.95 0.51
C THR A 114 -29.75 -12.82 0.56
N SER A 115 -30.31 -13.10 1.76
CA SER A 115 -31.54 -13.89 1.91
C SER A 115 -32.78 -13.18 1.34
N GLU A 116 -32.87 -11.86 1.51
CA GLU A 116 -34.00 -11.06 1.03
C GLU A 116 -33.92 -10.74 -0.48
N ASN A 117 -32.76 -10.94 -1.11
CA ASN A 117 -32.48 -10.51 -2.49
C ASN A 117 -31.90 -11.61 -3.36
N VAL A 118 -32.26 -12.88 -3.14
CA VAL A 118 -31.85 -14.00 -4.00
C VAL A 118 -32.35 -13.75 -5.44
N GLY A 119 -31.49 -13.97 -6.41
CA GLY A 119 -31.75 -13.70 -7.84
C GLY A 119 -31.42 -12.27 -8.27
N SER A 120 -31.20 -11.35 -7.34
CA SER A 120 -30.77 -9.98 -7.65
C SER A 120 -29.24 -9.88 -7.76
N ARG A 121 -28.77 -8.81 -8.38
CA ARG A 121 -27.33 -8.48 -8.43
C ARG A 121 -26.98 -7.51 -7.30
N PHE A 122 -25.75 -7.60 -6.82
CA PHE A 122 -25.18 -6.56 -5.97
C PHE A 122 -23.83 -6.09 -6.52
N ALA A 123 -23.62 -4.80 -6.50
CA ALA A 123 -22.40 -4.18 -6.95
C ALA A 123 -21.39 -4.11 -5.80
N ILE A 124 -20.16 -4.53 -6.07
CA ILE A 124 -19.00 -4.33 -5.20
C ILE A 124 -18.24 -3.14 -5.77
N VAL A 125 -18.22 -2.05 -5.00
CA VAL A 125 -17.62 -0.77 -5.42
C VAL A 125 -16.47 -0.44 -4.49
N LEU A 126 -15.32 -0.11 -5.08
CA LEU A 126 -14.11 0.32 -4.38
C LEU A 126 -13.72 1.73 -4.83
N ASP A 127 -13.62 2.64 -3.89
CA ASP A 127 -13.24 4.05 -4.13
C ASP A 127 -14.08 4.74 -5.24
N GLY A 128 -15.32 4.29 -5.41
CA GLY A 128 -16.25 4.82 -6.41
C GLY A 128 -16.21 4.15 -7.77
N SER A 129 -15.34 3.17 -7.99
CA SER A 129 -15.28 2.35 -9.21
C SER A 129 -15.93 0.98 -8.97
N LEU A 130 -16.70 0.50 -9.94
CA LEU A 130 -17.32 -0.83 -9.91
C LEU A 130 -16.23 -1.88 -10.14
N ILE A 131 -16.06 -2.80 -9.19
CA ILE A 131 -15.18 -3.95 -9.37
C ILE A 131 -15.92 -5.08 -10.07
N THR A 132 -17.05 -5.50 -9.52
CA THR A 132 -17.87 -6.59 -10.06
C THR A 132 -19.31 -6.47 -9.56
N ALA A 133 -20.24 -7.12 -10.25
CA ALA A 133 -21.64 -7.14 -9.84
C ALA A 133 -22.23 -8.57 -9.99
N PRO A 134 -21.90 -9.48 -9.08
CA PRO A 134 -22.39 -10.85 -9.09
C PRO A 134 -23.88 -10.96 -8.78
N VAL A 135 -24.48 -12.06 -9.23
CA VAL A 135 -25.84 -12.45 -8.87
C VAL A 135 -25.83 -13.22 -7.55
N ILE A 136 -26.73 -12.88 -6.63
CA ILE A 136 -26.98 -13.63 -5.41
C ILE A 136 -27.69 -14.93 -5.77
N ARG A 137 -26.99 -16.05 -5.76
CA ARG A 137 -27.56 -17.37 -6.09
C ARG A 137 -28.31 -18.01 -4.94
N GLU A 138 -27.84 -17.77 -3.74
CA GLU A 138 -28.38 -18.28 -2.48
C GLU A 138 -28.04 -17.37 -1.30
N SER A 139 -28.71 -17.55 -0.19
CA SER A 139 -28.38 -16.83 1.05
C SER A 139 -26.99 -17.20 1.57
N ILE A 140 -26.15 -16.19 1.83
CA ILE A 140 -24.79 -16.36 2.31
C ILE A 140 -24.75 -16.09 3.81
N THR A 141 -24.92 -17.16 4.61
CA THR A 141 -24.96 -17.05 6.08
C THR A 141 -23.57 -17.10 6.74
N GLY A 142 -22.55 -17.54 6.02
CA GLY A 142 -21.18 -17.68 6.53
C GLY A 142 -20.39 -16.38 6.65
N GLY A 143 -20.95 -15.24 6.21
CA GLY A 143 -20.29 -13.92 6.28
C GLY A 143 -18.98 -13.81 5.51
N SER A 144 -18.75 -14.69 4.54
CA SER A 144 -17.55 -14.68 3.69
C SER A 144 -17.93 -14.66 2.20
N GLY A 145 -17.06 -14.13 1.39
CA GLY A 145 -17.25 -14.05 -0.06
C GLY A 145 -15.93 -13.99 -0.81
N GLN A 146 -16.03 -14.00 -2.13
CA GLN A 146 -14.90 -13.87 -3.03
C GLN A 146 -15.20 -12.75 -4.04
N ILE A 147 -14.22 -11.90 -4.26
CA ILE A 147 -14.24 -10.87 -5.31
C ILE A 147 -13.42 -11.41 -6.47
N SER A 148 -14.07 -11.63 -7.60
CA SER A 148 -13.43 -11.95 -8.88
C SER A 148 -13.56 -10.75 -9.82
N GLY A 149 -12.56 -10.50 -10.67
CA GLY A 149 -12.57 -9.34 -11.55
C GLY A 149 -11.36 -9.27 -12.48
N GLY A 150 -10.84 -10.42 -12.95
CA GLY A 150 -9.68 -10.43 -13.86
C GLY A 150 -8.38 -9.97 -13.22
N PHE A 151 -8.23 -10.16 -11.91
CA PHE A 151 -7.05 -9.75 -11.17
C PHE A 151 -5.79 -10.49 -11.60
N THR A 152 -4.66 -9.81 -11.54
CA THR A 152 -3.34 -10.46 -11.46
C THR A 152 -3.04 -10.84 -10.01
N ASN A 153 -2.03 -11.70 -9.79
CA ASN A 153 -1.59 -12.03 -8.43
C ASN A 153 -1.25 -10.79 -7.61
N GLU A 154 -0.64 -9.82 -8.25
CA GLU A 154 -0.22 -8.57 -7.63
C GLU A 154 -1.42 -7.69 -7.26
N THR A 155 -2.33 -7.45 -8.19
CA THR A 155 -3.52 -6.61 -7.94
C THR A 155 -4.47 -7.24 -6.93
N ALA A 156 -4.64 -8.57 -6.93
CA ALA A 156 -5.43 -9.28 -5.93
C ALA A 156 -4.79 -9.21 -4.54
N ASN A 157 -3.47 -9.37 -4.45
CA ASN A 157 -2.75 -9.25 -3.18
C ASN A 157 -2.83 -7.82 -2.62
N ASN A 158 -2.63 -6.81 -3.48
CA ASN A 158 -2.76 -5.41 -3.09
C ASN A 158 -4.17 -5.09 -2.58
N LEU A 159 -5.19 -5.56 -3.29
CA LEU A 159 -6.59 -5.39 -2.86
C LEU A 159 -6.85 -6.08 -1.52
N ALA A 160 -6.36 -7.30 -1.32
CA ALA A 160 -6.49 -8.02 -0.06
C ALA A 160 -5.84 -7.26 1.11
N ILE A 161 -4.62 -6.75 0.93
CA ILE A 161 -3.92 -5.93 1.93
C ILE A 161 -4.71 -4.66 2.27
N ILE A 162 -5.20 -3.98 1.24
CA ILE A 162 -5.99 -2.77 1.37
C ILE A 162 -7.27 -3.03 2.18
N LEU A 163 -8.01 -4.09 1.85
CA LEU A 163 -9.25 -4.47 2.54
C LEU A 163 -9.00 -4.90 3.99
N LYS A 164 -7.98 -5.71 4.23
CA LYS A 164 -7.60 -6.19 5.56
C LYS A 164 -7.14 -5.08 6.48
N SER A 165 -6.44 -4.07 5.95
CA SER A 165 -5.94 -2.93 6.73
C SER A 165 -7.00 -1.89 7.08
N GLY A 166 -8.15 -1.96 6.42
CA GLY A 166 -9.27 -1.02 6.61
C GLY A 166 -9.21 0.23 5.73
N SER A 167 -10.30 0.98 5.75
CA SER A 167 -10.49 2.18 4.95
C SER A 167 -9.83 3.41 5.59
N LEU A 168 -9.22 4.26 4.76
CA LEU A 168 -8.73 5.57 5.20
C LEU A 168 -9.88 6.59 5.18
N PRO A 169 -10.04 7.41 6.22
CA PRO A 169 -11.09 8.42 6.28
C PRO A 169 -10.92 9.53 5.23
N THR A 170 -9.72 9.70 4.71
CA THR A 170 -9.36 10.73 3.74
C THR A 170 -8.28 10.22 2.79
N GLN A 171 -8.36 10.64 1.54
CA GLN A 171 -7.36 10.31 0.54
C GLN A 171 -5.99 10.91 0.90
N ILE A 172 -4.95 10.09 0.85
CA ILE A 172 -3.56 10.51 1.02
C ILE A 172 -2.98 10.88 -0.34
N LYS A 173 -2.42 12.08 -0.45
CA LYS A 173 -1.72 12.53 -1.64
C LYS A 173 -0.22 12.63 -1.35
N ILE A 174 0.59 12.00 -2.16
CA ILE A 174 2.05 12.14 -2.11
C ILE A 174 2.39 13.55 -2.61
N ILE A 175 2.94 14.38 -1.72
CA ILE A 175 3.32 15.77 -2.04
C ILE A 175 4.82 15.91 -2.33
N GLN A 176 5.62 15.02 -1.79
CA GLN A 176 7.06 14.99 -1.99
C GLN A 176 7.58 13.57 -1.83
N GLU A 177 8.47 13.19 -2.71
CA GLU A 177 9.21 11.94 -2.64
C GLU A 177 10.70 12.28 -2.69
N LYS A 178 11.48 11.70 -1.77
CA LYS A 178 12.93 11.84 -1.76
C LYS A 178 13.54 10.46 -1.58
N GLN A 179 14.19 9.99 -2.60
CA GLN A 179 14.95 8.75 -2.54
C GLN A 179 16.39 9.06 -2.12
N ILE A 180 16.82 8.46 -1.03
CA ILE A 180 18.18 8.60 -0.52
C ILE A 180 18.94 7.36 -0.98
N GLY A 181 19.58 7.46 -2.12
CA GLY A 181 20.40 6.38 -2.68
C GLY A 181 21.72 6.17 -1.91
N PRO A 182 22.41 5.05 -2.15
CA PRO A 182 23.71 4.74 -1.55
C PRO A 182 24.83 5.72 -1.93
N THR A 183 24.57 6.63 -2.88
CA THR A 183 25.52 7.65 -3.35
C THR A 183 26.00 8.60 -2.26
N LEU A 184 25.19 8.90 -1.25
CA LEU A 184 25.62 9.73 -0.10
C LEU A 184 26.70 9.05 0.74
N GLY A 185 26.67 7.72 0.84
CA GLY A 185 27.73 6.94 1.47
C GLY A 185 29.02 6.94 0.64
N GLN A 186 28.91 6.83 -0.68
CA GLN A 186 30.06 6.84 -1.60
C GLN A 186 30.74 8.20 -1.64
N GLU A 187 29.98 9.30 -1.72
CA GLU A 187 30.56 10.65 -1.65
C GLU A 187 31.27 10.93 -0.33
N GLY A 188 30.75 10.41 0.80
CA GLY A 188 31.37 10.52 2.11
C GLY A 188 32.68 9.76 2.18
N VAL A 189 32.72 8.55 1.65
CA VAL A 189 33.93 7.71 1.57
C VAL A 189 34.95 8.36 0.66
N GLU A 190 34.58 8.82 -0.52
CA GLU A 190 35.47 9.46 -1.49
C GLU A 190 36.13 10.74 -0.91
N LYS A 191 35.32 11.61 -0.30
CA LYS A 191 35.83 12.79 0.41
C LYS A 191 36.71 12.45 1.62
N GLY A 192 36.38 11.38 2.33
CA GLY A 192 37.18 10.86 3.44
C GLY A 192 38.54 10.33 2.98
N VAL A 193 38.58 9.60 1.88
CA VAL A 193 39.84 9.10 1.25
C VAL A 193 40.71 10.27 0.80
N ILE A 194 40.11 11.25 0.11
CA ILE A 194 40.86 12.45 -0.35
C ILE A 194 41.43 13.21 0.85
N ALA A 195 40.63 13.43 1.91
CA ALA A 195 41.09 14.12 3.12
C ALA A 195 42.25 13.36 3.81
N SER A 196 42.16 12.02 3.83
CA SER A 196 43.22 11.17 4.40
C SER A 196 44.53 11.27 3.62
N ILE A 197 44.46 11.30 2.27
CA ILE A 197 45.65 11.48 1.40
C ILE A 197 46.27 12.86 1.63
N ILE A 198 45.48 13.91 1.70
CA ILE A 198 45.97 15.28 1.96
C ILE A 198 46.62 15.36 3.33
N ALA A 199 46.06 14.76 4.37
CA ALA A 199 46.63 14.70 5.71
C ALA A 199 47.97 13.96 5.71
N LEU A 200 48.07 12.83 5.02
CA LEU A 200 49.27 12.06 4.91
C LEU A 200 50.41 12.85 4.22
N ILE A 201 50.08 13.55 3.13
CA ILE A 201 51.03 14.43 2.42
C ILE A 201 51.49 15.59 3.33
N ALA A 202 50.56 16.22 4.06
CA ALA A 202 50.89 17.32 4.94
C ALA A 202 51.82 16.87 6.10
N ILE A 203 51.52 15.71 6.70
CA ILE A 203 52.36 15.13 7.76
C ILE A 203 53.73 14.77 7.22
N THR A 204 53.79 14.15 6.05
CA THR A 204 55.06 13.79 5.39
C THR A 204 55.91 15.02 5.13
N LEU A 205 55.33 16.07 4.59
CA LEU A 205 56.00 17.32 4.28
C LEU A 205 56.50 18.03 5.55
N PHE A 206 55.67 18.04 6.60
CA PHE A 206 56.05 18.56 7.94
C PHE A 206 57.24 17.80 8.52
N MET A 207 57.23 16.46 8.47
CA MET A 207 58.30 15.62 8.97
C MET A 207 59.65 15.84 8.25
N ILE A 208 59.62 15.98 6.91
CA ILE A 208 60.82 16.27 6.11
C ILE A 208 61.37 17.65 6.43
N ILE A 209 60.54 18.69 6.52
CA ILE A 209 60.97 20.07 6.81
C ILE A 209 61.52 20.21 8.23
N TYR A 210 60.85 19.62 9.22
CA TYR A 210 61.20 19.80 10.62
C TYR A 210 62.35 18.90 11.05
N TYR A 211 62.36 17.61 10.66
CA TYR A 211 63.34 16.63 11.10
C TYR A 211 64.47 16.37 10.05
N LYS A 212 64.41 17.02 8.89
CA LYS A 212 65.41 16.88 7.82
C LYS A 212 65.68 15.42 7.48
N ILE A 213 66.95 14.97 7.57
CA ILE A 213 67.39 13.61 7.21
C ILE A 213 66.72 12.53 8.07
N SER A 214 66.50 12.78 9.35
CA SER A 214 65.82 11.86 10.26
C SER A 214 64.34 11.68 9.88
N GLY A 215 63.65 12.76 9.41
CA GLY A 215 62.27 12.73 8.95
C GLY A 215 62.09 11.87 7.70
N PHE A 216 63.07 11.82 6.81
CA PHE A 216 63.01 10.96 5.62
C PHE A 216 62.95 9.47 5.97
N PHE A 217 63.78 9.02 6.94
CA PHE A 217 63.70 7.62 7.42
C PHE A 217 62.39 7.29 8.11
N THR A 218 61.81 8.24 8.84
CA THR A 218 60.52 8.02 9.51
C THR A 218 59.36 7.89 8.51
N VAL A 219 59.36 8.66 7.42
CA VAL A 219 58.38 8.55 6.36
C VAL A 219 58.38 7.17 5.69
N ILE A 220 59.58 6.59 5.46
CA ILE A 220 59.73 5.23 4.86
C ILE A 220 59.10 4.15 5.77
N THR A 221 59.03 4.39 7.08
CA THR A 221 58.49 3.43 8.05
C THR A 221 56.96 3.53 8.19
N ILE A 222 56.34 4.64 7.76
CA ILE A 222 54.88 4.90 7.84
C ILE A 222 54.15 4.43 6.55
N ILE A 223 54.81 4.33 5.43
CA ILE A 223 54.29 3.81 4.15
C ILE A 223 54.48 2.29 4.07
#